data_1cc094c4d773b2f7e2cb7f3cfd5a1c61
#
_entry.id   1cc094c4d773b2f7e2cb7f3cfd5a1c61
#
_cell.length_a   1.000
_cell.length_b   1.000
_cell.length_c   1.000
_cell.angle_alpha   90.00
_cell.angle_beta   90.00
_cell.angle_gamma   90.00
#
_symmetry.space_group_name_H-M   'P 1'
#
loop_
_entity.id
_entity.type
_entity.pdbx_description
1 polymer ?
#
loop_
_entity_poly.entity_id
_entity_poly.type
_entity_poly.pdbx_seq_one_letter_code
_entity_poly.pdbx_strand_id
1 'polypeptide(L)'
;MPTYYNNNRFPFGPFVKGVFEMKKKWIIPVIAGSLLLILVIVNVVNAFLSRVPSNDISVTGNTAGNLNNGGLFAEADGKVYFSNAYDGGRLYSMNADETEVKRLTGSKVSSINVGGKFLYYYMDNSNGGTGFGYVIRSFGLYRSRLDGSRLKCLDRSAAVTLQLVGDYVYYQRYNNKDFTKLYKVKTDKSEMQLVSDTIINPNACNNGTIYFNGTEKDHYLYGLDTRTDSVYTVYKGNLWFPAYHNNYIYYMDVSSNYRLCRYSLIDNTVEILTTDRVDTFNVGDFFIYYQKNSAESPALMRMELDGSNPEVVAEGNYTNINLTSSYAYFNAFGEDTPVYRTPVYGNINVTPFTAAEQ
;
A
#
# COMPACT_ATOMS: atom_id res chain seq x y z
N MET A 1 40.23 -41.56 -88.19
CA MET A 1 38.77 -41.32 -87.90
C MET A 1 38.67 -40.43 -86.72
N PRO A 2 38.14 -39.20 -86.81
CA PRO A 2 38.18 -38.24 -85.74
C PRO A 2 36.91 -38.35 -84.93
N THR A 3 37.07 -38.34 -83.63
CA THR A 3 36.00 -38.24 -82.59
C THR A 3 35.67 -36.81 -82.36
N TYR A 4 34.38 -36.43 -82.54
CA TYR A 4 33.82 -35.12 -82.23
C TYR A 4 33.49 -35.04 -80.74
N TYR A 5 34.07 -34.06 -80.07
CA TYR A 5 33.67 -33.62 -78.74
C TYR A 5 32.68 -32.46 -78.90
N ASN A 6 31.46 -32.66 -78.40
CA ASN A 6 30.44 -31.65 -78.45
C ASN A 6 30.40 -30.94 -77.10
N ASN A 7 30.90 -29.70 -77.06
CA ASN A 7 30.87 -28.82 -75.85
C ASN A 7 29.64 -27.93 -75.88
N ASN A 8 28.53 -28.40 -75.32
CA ASN A 8 27.41 -27.52 -75.00
C ASN A 8 27.64 -26.90 -73.64
N ARG A 9 28.21 -25.70 -73.55
CA ARG A 9 28.16 -24.82 -72.41
C ARG A 9 26.89 -24.00 -72.51
N PHE A 10 25.97 -24.22 -71.58
CA PHE A 10 24.85 -23.28 -71.28
C PHE A 10 25.41 -21.97 -70.72
N PRO A 11 25.03 -20.82 -71.29
CA PRO A 11 25.41 -19.54 -70.67
C PRO A 11 24.53 -19.25 -69.45
N PHE A 12 25.07 -19.52 -68.31
CA PHE A 12 24.45 -18.88 -67.08
C PHE A 12 24.70 -17.38 -67.16
N GLY A 13 23.64 -16.67 -67.49
CA GLY A 13 23.64 -15.21 -67.55
C GLY A 13 24.02 -14.54 -66.21
N PRO A 14 24.52 -13.31 -66.30
CA PRO A 14 25.00 -12.53 -65.09
C PRO A 14 23.86 -11.92 -64.33
N PHE A 15 22.91 -12.72 -63.79
CA PHE A 15 21.71 -12.18 -63.12
C PHE A 15 21.72 -12.35 -61.59
N VAL A 16 22.77 -12.78 -60.93
CA VAL A 16 22.84 -13.00 -59.52
C VAL A 16 23.90 -12.15 -58.78
N LYS A 17 24.56 -11.20 -59.43
CA LYS A 17 25.54 -10.31 -58.74
C LYS A 17 25.06 -8.93 -58.42
N GLY A 18 23.74 -8.63 -58.52
CA GLY A 18 23.18 -7.29 -58.37
C GLY A 18 22.53 -6.96 -57.02
N VAL A 19 22.52 -7.83 -56.00
CA VAL A 19 21.65 -7.63 -54.86
C VAL A 19 22.38 -7.24 -53.55
N PHE A 20 23.69 -7.31 -53.43
CA PHE A 20 24.36 -6.98 -52.15
C PHE A 20 25.70 -6.24 -52.25
N GLU A 21 25.82 -5.26 -53.15
CA GLU A 21 26.81 -4.20 -52.95
C GLU A 21 26.16 -2.91 -52.50
N MET A 22 25.67 -2.87 -51.27
CA MET A 22 25.47 -1.59 -50.59
C MET A 22 26.86 -0.95 -50.46
N LYS A 23 27.08 0.16 -51.23
CA LYS A 23 28.34 0.89 -51.19
C LYS A 23 28.68 1.16 -49.74
N LYS A 24 29.89 0.81 -49.28
CA LYS A 24 30.38 0.96 -47.89
C LYS A 24 29.98 2.29 -47.22
N LYS A 25 29.77 3.34 -48.01
CA LYS A 25 29.31 4.69 -47.60
C LYS A 25 27.89 4.72 -47.03
N TRP A 26 27.00 3.75 -47.29
CA TRP A 26 25.63 3.72 -46.83
C TRP A 26 25.41 2.79 -45.63
N ILE A 27 26.37 1.92 -45.34
CA ILE A 27 26.26 0.95 -44.23
C ILE A 27 26.18 1.71 -42.88
N ILE A 28 27.06 2.67 -42.68
CA ILE A 28 27.11 3.45 -41.42
C ILE A 28 25.80 4.23 -41.17
N PRO A 29 25.26 5.04 -42.13
CA PRO A 29 24.01 5.74 -41.93
C PRO A 29 22.80 4.80 -41.77
N VAL A 30 22.77 3.64 -42.41
CA VAL A 30 21.70 2.64 -42.23
C VAL A 30 21.76 2.03 -40.83
N ILE A 31 22.96 1.65 -40.34
CA ILE A 31 23.13 1.15 -38.96
C ILE A 31 22.76 2.24 -37.94
N ALA A 32 23.21 3.46 -38.14
CA ALA A 32 22.88 4.59 -37.26
C ALA A 32 21.36 4.87 -37.23
N GLY A 33 20.72 4.84 -38.40
CA GLY A 33 19.27 5.00 -38.52
C GLY A 33 18.50 3.87 -37.86
N SER A 34 18.96 2.61 -38.00
CA SER A 34 18.34 1.46 -37.33
C SER A 34 18.48 1.56 -35.81
N LEU A 35 19.65 1.95 -35.30
CA LEU A 35 19.88 2.14 -33.87
C LEU A 35 19.01 3.27 -33.29
N LEU A 36 18.87 4.38 -34.03
CA LEU A 36 18.01 5.48 -33.66
C LEU A 36 16.53 5.04 -33.61
N LEU A 37 16.09 4.29 -34.63
CA LEU A 37 14.72 3.76 -34.64
C LEU A 37 14.45 2.80 -33.47
N ILE A 38 15.39 1.89 -33.18
CA ILE A 38 15.30 1.01 -32.01
C ILE A 38 15.21 1.82 -30.70
N LEU A 39 16.05 2.85 -30.57
CA LEU A 39 16.04 3.73 -29.42
C LEU A 39 14.67 4.44 -29.25
N VAL A 40 14.11 4.94 -30.35
CA VAL A 40 12.76 5.56 -30.35
C VAL A 40 11.70 4.55 -29.95
N ILE A 41 11.71 3.35 -30.55
CA ILE A 41 10.76 2.28 -30.22
C ILE A 41 10.87 1.90 -28.73
N VAL A 42 12.08 1.70 -28.21
CA VAL A 42 12.32 1.38 -26.81
C VAL A 42 11.78 2.48 -25.89
N ASN A 43 12.01 3.76 -26.23
CA ASN A 43 11.47 4.87 -25.45
C ASN A 43 9.95 4.95 -25.48
N VAL A 44 9.33 4.76 -26.65
CA VAL A 44 7.85 4.74 -26.80
C VAL A 44 7.25 3.58 -25.99
N VAL A 45 7.82 2.38 -26.11
CA VAL A 45 7.39 1.20 -25.36
C VAL A 45 7.56 1.44 -23.85
N ASN A 46 8.69 2.00 -23.41
CA ASN A 46 8.92 2.33 -22.01
C ASN A 46 7.94 3.40 -21.51
N ALA A 47 7.66 4.43 -22.28
CA ALA A 47 6.67 5.46 -21.93
C ALA A 47 5.27 4.84 -21.79
N PHE A 48 4.87 3.99 -22.72
CA PHE A 48 3.59 3.27 -22.64
C PHE A 48 3.51 2.34 -21.42
N LEU A 49 4.55 1.55 -21.19
CA LEU A 49 4.62 0.61 -20.06
C LEU A 49 4.74 1.32 -18.70
N SER A 50 5.21 2.55 -18.65
CA SER A 50 5.31 3.35 -17.41
C SER A 50 4.09 4.22 -17.15
N ARG A 51 3.11 4.23 -18.07
CA ARG A 51 1.88 4.99 -17.89
C ARG A 51 1.10 4.46 -16.67
N VAL A 52 0.69 5.37 -15.81
CA VAL A 52 -0.18 5.11 -14.67
C VAL A 52 -1.60 5.43 -15.11
N PRO A 53 -2.51 4.45 -15.17
CA PRO A 53 -3.91 4.72 -15.43
C PRO A 53 -4.51 5.57 -14.33
N SER A 54 -5.52 6.36 -14.67
CA SER A 54 -6.35 7.05 -13.69
C SER A 54 -7.21 6.06 -12.93
N ASN A 55 -7.33 6.27 -11.63
CA ASN A 55 -8.25 5.53 -10.77
C ASN A 55 -9.57 6.29 -10.61
N ASP A 56 -10.65 5.56 -10.38
CA ASP A 56 -11.89 6.17 -9.91
C ASP A 56 -11.68 6.75 -8.50
N ILE A 57 -12.43 7.80 -8.15
CA ILE A 57 -12.32 8.46 -6.84
C ILE A 57 -12.71 7.55 -5.67
N SER A 58 -13.48 6.51 -5.91
CA SER A 58 -13.88 5.51 -4.92
C SER A 58 -12.75 4.53 -4.57
N VAL A 59 -11.67 4.48 -5.38
CA VAL A 59 -10.53 3.59 -5.10
C VAL A 59 -9.81 4.09 -3.87
N THR A 60 -9.75 3.21 -2.85
CA THR A 60 -8.95 3.38 -1.63
C THR A 60 -7.91 2.26 -1.55
N GLY A 61 -6.73 2.56 -1.04
CA GLY A 61 -5.61 1.61 -1.14
C GLY A 61 -5.54 0.57 -0.03
N ASN A 62 -6.11 0.86 1.14
CA ASN A 62 -6.18 -0.05 2.28
C ASN A 62 -7.30 0.39 3.23
N THR A 63 -7.69 -0.48 4.15
CA THR A 63 -8.67 -0.14 5.18
C THR A 63 -8.06 0.81 6.22
N ALA A 64 -8.90 1.67 6.79
CA ALA A 64 -8.49 2.57 7.86
C ALA A 64 -7.90 1.82 9.05
N GLY A 65 -8.52 0.70 9.43
CA GLY A 65 -8.08 -0.12 10.54
C GLY A 65 -6.67 -0.70 10.32
N ASN A 66 -6.38 -1.23 9.14
CA ASN A 66 -5.02 -1.70 8.81
C ASN A 66 -4.01 -0.55 8.88
N LEU A 67 -4.32 0.61 8.27
CA LEU A 67 -3.42 1.76 8.27
C LEU A 67 -3.19 2.34 9.67
N ASN A 68 -4.22 2.37 10.52
CA ASN A 68 -4.10 2.76 11.94
C ASN A 68 -3.24 1.76 12.75
N ASN A 69 -3.10 0.53 12.25
CA ASN A 69 -2.24 -0.52 12.79
C ASN A 69 -0.97 -0.73 11.95
N GLY A 70 -0.39 0.35 11.41
CA GLY A 70 0.87 0.36 10.68
C GLY A 70 0.77 0.04 9.20
N GLY A 71 -0.39 -0.42 8.71
CA GLY A 71 -0.60 -0.81 7.31
C GLY A 71 0.37 -1.90 6.87
N LEU A 72 0.56 -2.91 7.72
CA LEU A 72 1.53 -3.98 7.48
C LEU A 72 1.00 -5.03 6.49
N PHE A 73 -0.33 -5.09 6.31
CA PHE A 73 -1.01 -5.94 5.35
C PHE A 73 -1.97 -5.11 4.51
N ALA A 74 -2.08 -5.45 3.23
CA ALA A 74 -3.08 -4.94 2.30
C ALA A 74 -3.49 -6.07 1.36
N GLU A 75 -4.78 -6.16 1.02
CA GLU A 75 -5.30 -7.19 0.14
C GLU A 75 -6.06 -6.59 -1.04
N ALA A 76 -5.86 -7.15 -2.23
CA ALA A 76 -6.66 -6.87 -3.40
C ALA A 76 -6.64 -8.07 -4.36
N ASP A 77 -7.79 -8.36 -4.97
CA ASP A 77 -7.95 -9.41 -5.99
C ASP A 77 -7.40 -10.78 -5.53
N GLY A 78 -7.61 -11.14 -4.25
CA GLY A 78 -7.16 -12.41 -3.66
C GLY A 78 -5.65 -12.52 -3.43
N LYS A 79 -4.91 -11.42 -3.59
CA LYS A 79 -3.49 -11.33 -3.23
C LYS A 79 -3.31 -10.43 -2.01
N VAL A 80 -2.52 -10.91 -1.07
CA VAL A 80 -2.11 -10.19 0.14
C VAL A 80 -0.68 -9.68 -0.06
N TYR A 81 -0.47 -8.41 0.22
CA TYR A 81 0.83 -7.74 0.23
C TYR A 81 1.17 -7.39 1.67
N PHE A 82 2.35 -7.75 2.14
CA PHE A 82 2.66 -7.56 3.55
C PHE A 82 4.12 -7.22 3.81
N SER A 83 4.33 -6.57 4.96
CA SER A 83 5.63 -6.32 5.55
C SER A 83 6.06 -7.55 6.34
N ASN A 84 7.01 -8.33 5.84
CA ASN A 84 7.43 -9.56 6.47
C ASN A 84 8.37 -9.30 7.65
N ALA A 85 7.87 -9.41 8.88
CA ALA A 85 8.64 -9.19 10.10
C ALA A 85 9.84 -10.15 10.23
N TYR A 86 9.70 -11.41 9.77
CA TYR A 86 10.77 -12.41 9.80
C TYR A 86 11.94 -12.08 8.85
N ASP A 87 11.72 -11.22 7.85
CA ASP A 87 12.74 -10.71 6.93
C ASP A 87 12.94 -9.19 7.07
N GLY A 88 12.93 -8.69 8.32
CA GLY A 88 13.19 -7.28 8.62
C GLY A 88 12.18 -6.30 8.04
N GLY A 89 10.93 -6.72 7.87
CA GLY A 89 9.84 -5.87 7.38
C GLY A 89 9.85 -5.62 5.87
N ARG A 90 10.52 -6.47 5.07
CA ARG A 90 10.55 -6.34 3.62
C ARG A 90 9.19 -6.66 3.00
N LEU A 91 8.93 -6.09 1.83
CA LEU A 91 7.66 -6.29 1.13
C LEU A 91 7.60 -7.68 0.48
N TYR A 92 6.54 -8.40 0.79
CA TYR A 92 6.19 -9.70 0.25
C TYR A 92 4.78 -9.70 -0.33
N SER A 93 4.47 -10.72 -1.13
CA SER A 93 3.11 -11.07 -1.54
C SER A 93 2.84 -12.54 -1.31
N MET A 94 1.56 -12.88 -1.15
CA MET A 94 1.04 -14.26 -1.04
C MET A 94 -0.40 -14.31 -1.55
N ASN A 95 -0.96 -15.50 -1.69
CA ASN A 95 -2.40 -15.69 -1.84
C ASN A 95 -3.10 -15.48 -0.48
N ALA A 96 -4.42 -15.25 -0.51
CA ALA A 96 -5.23 -15.08 0.72
C ALA A 96 -5.23 -16.33 1.63
N ASP A 97 -4.90 -17.50 1.09
CA ASP A 97 -4.73 -18.78 1.80
C ASP A 97 -3.28 -19.02 2.29
N GLU A 98 -2.44 -18.00 2.25
CA GLU A 98 -1.02 -18.02 2.66
C GLU A 98 -0.11 -18.88 1.78
N THR A 99 -0.54 -19.25 0.59
CA THR A 99 0.30 -19.92 -0.41
C THR A 99 1.04 -18.95 -1.31
N GLU A 100 2.02 -19.41 -2.08
CA GLU A 100 2.81 -18.62 -3.04
C GLU A 100 3.49 -17.39 -2.42
N VAL A 101 4.06 -17.53 -1.23
CA VAL A 101 4.80 -16.46 -0.56
C VAL A 101 6.02 -16.06 -1.40
N LYS A 102 6.12 -14.78 -1.72
CA LYS A 102 7.17 -14.25 -2.60
C LYS A 102 7.65 -12.88 -2.12
N ARG A 103 8.96 -12.71 -2.00
CA ARG A 103 9.59 -11.42 -1.74
C ARG A 103 9.53 -10.52 -2.97
N LEU A 104 9.11 -9.27 -2.77
CA LEU A 104 8.98 -8.25 -3.82
C LEU A 104 10.08 -7.19 -3.76
N THR A 105 10.54 -6.80 -2.55
CA THR A 105 11.61 -5.79 -2.41
C THR A 105 12.64 -6.19 -1.37
N GLY A 106 13.77 -5.49 -1.36
CA GLY A 106 14.83 -5.63 -0.37
C GLY A 106 14.76 -4.62 0.79
N SER A 107 13.72 -3.78 0.85
CA SER A 107 13.61 -2.70 1.82
C SER A 107 12.44 -2.91 2.77
N LYS A 108 12.59 -2.44 4.02
CA LYS A 108 11.51 -2.38 5.00
C LYS A 108 10.41 -1.46 4.50
N VAL A 109 9.14 -1.87 4.66
CA VAL A 109 7.97 -1.12 4.23
C VAL A 109 6.90 -1.07 5.31
N SER A 110 6.05 -0.03 5.24
CA SER A 110 4.85 0.13 6.06
C SER A 110 3.79 0.93 5.30
N SER A 111 2.62 1.08 5.87
CA SER A 111 1.49 1.79 5.26
C SER A 111 1.23 1.32 3.83
N ILE A 112 1.18 0.00 3.62
CA ILE A 112 0.99 -0.61 2.31
C ILE A 112 -0.41 -0.30 1.82
N ASN A 113 -0.50 0.20 0.59
CA ASN A 113 -1.72 0.45 -0.15
C ASN A 113 -1.65 -0.25 -1.50
N VAL A 114 -2.77 -0.76 -1.97
CA VAL A 114 -2.88 -1.37 -3.30
C VAL A 114 -3.99 -0.71 -4.09
N GLY A 115 -3.71 -0.31 -5.33
CA GLY A 115 -4.73 0.30 -6.19
C GLY A 115 -4.41 0.10 -7.66
N GLY A 116 -5.39 -0.42 -8.41
CA GLY A 116 -5.21 -0.77 -9.81
C GLY A 116 -4.05 -1.75 -10.01
N LYS A 117 -3.02 -1.34 -10.74
CA LYS A 117 -1.85 -2.18 -11.07
C LYS A 117 -0.62 -1.86 -10.22
N PHE A 118 -0.78 -1.14 -9.12
CA PHE A 118 0.33 -0.60 -8.35
C PHE A 118 0.15 -0.78 -6.85
N LEU A 119 1.30 -0.89 -6.17
CA LEU A 119 1.47 -0.76 -4.74
C LEU A 119 2.02 0.62 -4.41
N TYR A 120 1.56 1.19 -3.30
CA TYR A 120 2.05 2.44 -2.73
C TYR A 120 2.38 2.16 -1.27
N TYR A 121 3.55 2.56 -0.82
CA TYR A 121 4.02 2.26 0.53
C TYR A 121 5.09 3.23 0.98
N TYR A 122 5.24 3.37 2.28
CA TYR A 122 6.40 4.00 2.85
C TYR A 122 7.56 3.00 2.89
N MET A 123 8.72 3.43 2.42
CA MET A 123 9.95 2.65 2.48
C MET A 123 10.88 3.30 3.51
N ASP A 124 11.38 2.51 4.44
CA ASP A 124 12.43 2.93 5.37
C ASP A 124 13.61 1.97 5.29
N ASN A 125 14.65 2.39 4.62
CA ASN A 125 15.91 1.67 4.55
C ASN A 125 16.96 2.41 5.38
N SER A 126 16.67 2.65 6.66
CA SER A 126 17.57 3.31 7.61
C SER A 126 18.84 2.50 7.88
N ASN A 127 18.78 1.18 7.68
CA ASN A 127 19.90 0.25 7.77
C ASN A 127 20.57 0.02 6.41
N GLY A 128 20.69 1.07 5.59
CA GLY A 128 21.33 0.99 4.28
C GLY A 128 22.70 0.32 4.36
N GLY A 129 22.90 -0.73 3.53
CA GLY A 129 24.17 -1.42 3.46
C GLY A 129 25.31 -0.48 3.09
N THR A 130 26.45 -0.65 3.71
CA THR A 130 27.71 0.05 3.40
C THR A 130 28.27 -0.51 2.10
N GLY A 131 27.89 0.08 0.97
CA GLY A 131 28.59 -0.16 -0.31
C GLY A 131 29.55 1.00 -0.57
N PHE A 132 30.82 0.72 -0.79
CA PHE A 132 31.87 1.70 -1.13
C PHE A 132 32.00 2.88 -0.15
N GLY A 133 31.74 2.69 1.14
CA GLY A 133 31.86 3.73 2.16
C GLY A 133 30.73 4.77 2.18
N TYR A 134 29.70 4.63 1.35
CA TYR A 134 28.52 5.49 1.37
C TYR A 134 27.35 4.79 2.02
N VAL A 135 26.70 5.44 2.99
CA VAL A 135 25.43 5.01 3.57
C VAL A 135 24.32 5.50 2.65
N ILE A 136 23.77 4.60 1.82
CA ILE A 136 22.62 4.91 0.98
C ILE A 136 21.36 4.74 1.85
N ARG A 137 20.83 5.84 2.37
CA ARG A 137 19.54 5.87 3.05
C ARG A 137 18.45 6.07 2.00
N SER A 138 17.64 5.05 1.76
CA SER A 138 16.44 5.14 0.90
C SER A 138 15.22 5.13 1.81
N PHE A 139 14.60 6.30 1.99
CA PHE A 139 13.33 6.42 2.69
C PHE A 139 12.38 7.28 1.89
N GLY A 140 11.09 7.19 2.16
CA GLY A 140 10.07 8.00 1.52
C GLY A 140 8.87 7.20 1.02
N LEU A 141 8.03 7.89 0.27
CA LEU A 141 6.86 7.33 -0.38
C LEU A 141 7.24 6.76 -1.75
N TYR A 142 6.92 5.50 -1.97
CA TYR A 142 7.24 4.78 -3.20
C TYR A 142 6.00 4.14 -3.82
N ARG A 143 6.08 3.95 -5.14
CA ARG A 143 5.17 3.15 -5.93
C ARG A 143 5.95 2.06 -6.66
N SER A 144 5.42 0.84 -6.72
CA SER A 144 5.88 -0.24 -7.59
C SER A 144 4.71 -0.89 -8.31
N ARG A 145 4.97 -1.76 -9.30
CA ARG A 145 3.97 -2.69 -9.77
C ARG A 145 3.66 -3.74 -8.71
N LEU A 146 2.57 -4.50 -8.90
CA LEU A 146 2.16 -5.57 -7.99
C LEU A 146 3.22 -6.68 -7.84
N ASP A 147 4.10 -6.85 -8.82
CA ASP A 147 5.24 -7.79 -8.79
C ASP A 147 6.51 -7.22 -8.15
N GLY A 148 6.45 -6.01 -7.60
CA GLY A 148 7.58 -5.28 -7.01
C GLY A 148 8.47 -4.56 -8.04
N SER A 149 8.25 -4.76 -9.34
CA SER A 149 9.03 -4.12 -10.39
C SER A 149 8.69 -2.64 -10.58
N ARG A 150 9.48 -1.92 -11.37
CA ARG A 150 9.30 -0.51 -11.74
C ARG A 150 9.14 0.43 -10.54
N LEU A 151 10.00 0.25 -9.56
CA LEU A 151 10.07 1.09 -8.37
C LEU A 151 10.25 2.57 -8.73
N LYS A 152 9.36 3.42 -8.22
CA LYS A 152 9.38 4.87 -8.42
C LYS A 152 9.24 5.58 -7.07
N CYS A 153 10.20 6.43 -6.73
CA CYS A 153 10.07 7.32 -5.60
C CYS A 153 9.10 8.47 -5.96
N LEU A 154 8.02 8.61 -5.19
CA LEU A 154 7.06 9.69 -5.33
C LEU A 154 7.50 10.91 -4.52
N ASP A 155 7.87 10.72 -3.25
CA ASP A 155 8.44 11.75 -2.38
C ASP A 155 9.54 11.16 -1.48
N ARG A 156 10.65 11.91 -1.28
CA ARG A 156 11.76 11.55 -0.39
C ARG A 156 11.66 12.26 0.95
N SER A 157 10.49 12.25 1.55
CA SER A 157 10.26 12.82 2.87
C SER A 157 9.88 11.75 3.86
N ALA A 158 10.15 11.98 5.13
CA ALA A 158 9.58 11.16 6.18
C ALA A 158 8.06 11.29 6.17
N ALA A 159 7.36 10.16 6.20
CA ALA A 159 5.92 10.10 6.27
C ALA A 159 5.50 9.22 7.43
N VAL A 160 4.49 9.64 8.18
CA VAL A 160 3.97 8.90 9.34
C VAL A 160 2.95 7.88 8.88
N THR A 161 2.07 8.29 7.97
CA THR A 161 1.02 7.43 7.39
C THR A 161 0.67 7.90 5.99
N LEU A 162 0.09 7.03 5.19
CA LEU A 162 -0.34 7.35 3.83
C LEU A 162 -1.59 6.53 3.44
N GLN A 163 -2.46 7.14 2.62
CA GLN A 163 -3.65 6.53 2.05
C GLN A 163 -3.80 6.88 0.58
N LEU A 164 -4.03 5.89 -0.27
CA LEU A 164 -4.41 6.09 -1.67
C LEU A 164 -5.90 6.46 -1.75
N VAL A 165 -6.20 7.57 -2.43
CA VAL A 165 -7.57 8.02 -2.71
C VAL A 165 -7.63 8.44 -4.18
N GLY A 166 -8.29 7.64 -5.01
CA GLY A 166 -8.34 7.87 -6.45
C GLY A 166 -6.94 7.99 -7.07
N ASP A 167 -6.67 9.12 -7.71
CA ASP A 167 -5.39 9.38 -8.38
C ASP A 167 -4.29 9.94 -7.47
N TYR A 168 -4.56 10.13 -6.17
CA TYR A 168 -3.60 10.74 -5.26
C TYR A 168 -3.30 9.85 -4.07
N VAL A 169 -2.05 9.89 -3.61
CA VAL A 169 -1.64 9.41 -2.29
C VAL A 169 -1.60 10.59 -1.35
N TYR A 170 -2.45 10.57 -0.32
CA TYR A 170 -2.48 11.51 0.79
C TYR A 170 -1.57 10.99 1.89
N TYR A 171 -0.71 11.83 2.47
CA TYR A 171 0.25 11.39 3.49
C TYR A 171 0.64 12.51 4.44
N GLN A 172 0.89 12.13 5.68
CA GLN A 172 1.46 13.04 6.68
C GLN A 172 2.96 13.16 6.46
N ARG A 173 3.38 14.26 5.88
CA ARG A 173 4.79 14.58 5.67
C ARG A 173 5.37 15.24 6.90
N TYR A 174 6.45 14.69 7.43
CA TYR A 174 7.19 15.25 8.55
C TYR A 174 8.49 15.89 8.08
N ASN A 175 8.79 17.09 8.61
CA ASN A 175 10.13 17.66 8.57
C ASN A 175 10.40 18.46 9.85
N ASN A 176 11.68 18.65 10.18
CA ASN A 176 12.10 19.30 11.43
C ASN A 176 11.77 20.81 11.51
N LYS A 177 11.39 21.45 10.40
CA LYS A 177 11.10 22.90 10.35
C LYS A 177 9.61 23.18 10.48
N ASP A 178 8.79 22.42 9.75
CA ASP A 178 7.35 22.69 9.60
C ASP A 178 6.47 21.66 10.29
N PHE A 179 7.08 20.71 11.02
CA PHE A 179 6.41 19.59 11.69
C PHE A 179 5.61 18.70 10.72
N THR A 180 4.48 18.15 11.18
CA THR A 180 3.66 17.24 10.40
C THR A 180 2.54 18.01 9.68
N LYS A 181 2.50 17.91 8.35
CA LYS A 181 1.47 18.50 7.49
C LYS A 181 0.89 17.48 6.54
N LEU A 182 -0.33 17.70 6.08
CA LEU A 182 -0.96 16.83 5.06
C LEU A 182 -0.54 17.29 3.66
N TYR A 183 0.05 16.38 2.92
CA TYR A 183 0.36 16.51 1.49
C TYR A 183 -0.40 15.48 0.66
N LYS A 184 -0.58 15.77 -0.62
CA LYS A 184 -0.97 14.78 -1.62
C LYS A 184 0.04 14.78 -2.77
N VAL A 185 0.28 13.61 -3.34
CA VAL A 185 1.07 13.43 -4.56
C VAL A 185 0.31 12.56 -5.52
N LYS A 186 0.26 12.99 -6.79
CA LYS A 186 -0.39 12.21 -7.83
C LYS A 186 0.33 10.88 -8.07
N THR A 187 -0.43 9.82 -8.33
CA THR A 187 0.10 8.47 -8.50
C THR A 187 1.16 8.34 -9.59
N ASP A 188 1.13 9.19 -10.64
CA ASP A 188 2.14 9.27 -11.69
C ASP A 188 3.33 10.19 -11.35
N LYS A 189 3.27 10.89 -10.22
CA LYS A 189 4.23 11.89 -9.75
C LYS A 189 4.21 13.21 -10.55
N SER A 190 3.20 13.49 -11.34
CA SER A 190 3.12 14.74 -12.13
C SER A 190 2.82 15.96 -11.26
N GLU A 191 2.26 15.76 -10.07
CA GLU A 191 1.79 16.82 -9.19
C GLU A 191 2.01 16.45 -7.72
N MET A 192 2.40 17.46 -6.90
CA MET A 192 2.51 17.36 -5.45
C MET A 192 2.03 18.68 -4.84
N GLN A 193 1.16 18.59 -3.83
CA GLN A 193 0.54 19.75 -3.19
C GLN A 193 0.52 19.61 -1.67
N LEU A 194 0.65 20.73 -0.97
CA LEU A 194 0.24 20.89 0.42
C LEU A 194 -1.29 20.99 0.46
N VAL A 195 -1.94 20.12 1.24
CA VAL A 195 -3.40 20.13 1.42
C VAL A 195 -3.79 20.88 2.67
N SER A 196 -3.06 20.68 3.76
CA SER A 196 -3.34 21.31 5.05
C SER A 196 -2.06 21.51 5.87
N ASP A 197 -1.99 22.66 6.56
CA ASP A 197 -0.94 22.96 7.55
C ASP A 197 -1.18 22.26 8.89
N THR A 198 -2.39 21.71 9.12
CA THR A 198 -2.75 21.00 10.35
C THR A 198 -2.48 19.50 10.22
N ILE A 199 -2.40 18.82 11.37
CA ILE A 199 -2.22 17.37 11.43
C ILE A 199 -3.54 16.69 11.06
N ILE A 200 -3.58 16.05 9.89
CA ILE A 200 -4.70 15.25 9.42
C ILE A 200 -4.22 13.83 9.14
N ASN A 201 -4.80 12.84 9.84
CA ASN A 201 -4.59 11.44 9.53
C ASN A 201 -5.51 11.02 8.36
N PRO A 202 -4.98 10.63 7.18
CA PRO A 202 -5.78 10.34 6.00
C PRO A 202 -6.36 8.92 5.95
N ASN A 203 -6.15 8.10 6.97
CA ASN A 203 -6.39 6.65 6.91
C ASN A 203 -7.85 6.28 6.69
N ALA A 204 -8.80 6.98 7.32
CA ALA A 204 -10.22 6.72 7.12
C ALA A 204 -10.73 7.45 5.89
N CYS A 205 -11.06 6.71 4.84
CA CYS A 205 -11.51 7.29 3.58
C CYS A 205 -12.65 6.49 2.97
N ASN A 206 -13.59 7.20 2.35
CA ASN A 206 -14.63 6.61 1.53
C ASN A 206 -15.04 7.56 0.41
N ASN A 207 -15.10 7.07 -0.82
CA ASN A 207 -15.60 7.77 -2.01
C ASN A 207 -15.11 9.24 -2.13
N GLY A 208 -13.79 9.43 -1.92
CA GLY A 208 -13.16 10.74 -2.03
C GLY A 208 -13.35 11.66 -0.83
N THR A 209 -13.88 11.19 0.28
CA THR A 209 -13.90 11.91 1.55
C THR A 209 -12.94 11.24 2.54
N ILE A 210 -12.00 12.01 3.09
CA ILE A 210 -11.16 11.58 4.19
C ILE A 210 -11.81 12.03 5.50
N TYR A 211 -12.06 11.08 6.41
CA TYR A 211 -12.58 11.34 7.74
C TYR A 211 -11.44 11.34 8.76
N PHE A 212 -11.35 12.38 9.57
CA PHE A 212 -10.29 12.51 10.57
C PHE A 212 -10.78 13.22 11.83
N ASN A 213 -10.10 12.97 12.93
CA ASN A 213 -10.34 13.74 14.16
C ASN A 213 -9.41 14.95 14.24
N GLY A 214 -9.91 16.05 14.79
CA GLY A 214 -9.08 17.19 15.16
C GLY A 214 -8.03 16.81 16.20
N THR A 215 -6.90 17.49 16.21
CA THR A 215 -5.77 17.19 17.12
C THR A 215 -5.26 18.43 17.86
N GLU A 216 -5.52 19.64 17.34
CA GLU A 216 -4.97 20.88 17.88
C GLU A 216 -5.92 21.63 18.80
N LYS A 217 -7.22 21.69 18.45
CA LYS A 217 -8.23 22.49 19.16
C LYS A 217 -9.29 21.62 19.83
N ASP A 218 -9.65 20.55 19.18
CA ASP A 218 -10.70 19.62 19.60
C ASP A 218 -10.41 18.24 18.98
N HIS A 219 -11.29 17.28 19.30
CA HIS A 219 -11.28 15.94 18.72
C HIS A 219 -12.56 15.67 17.91
N TYR A 220 -13.16 16.72 17.30
CA TYR A 220 -14.33 16.54 16.46
C TYR A 220 -14.02 15.70 15.24
N LEU A 221 -15.03 15.05 14.69
CA LEU A 221 -14.94 14.39 13.41
C LEU A 221 -15.10 15.40 12.28
N TYR A 222 -14.12 15.45 11.41
CA TYR A 222 -14.10 16.27 10.21
C TYR A 222 -14.11 15.40 8.95
N GLY A 223 -14.64 15.95 7.86
CA GLY A 223 -14.52 15.43 6.52
C GLY A 223 -13.68 16.37 5.66
N LEU A 224 -12.71 15.83 4.93
CA LEU A 224 -11.97 16.50 3.88
C LEU A 224 -12.47 15.99 2.52
N ASP A 225 -13.14 16.83 1.74
CA ASP A 225 -13.48 16.51 0.35
C ASP A 225 -12.23 16.61 -0.53
N THR A 226 -11.75 15.48 -1.03
CA THR A 226 -10.52 15.41 -1.83
C THR A 226 -10.63 16.02 -3.22
N ARG A 227 -11.84 16.36 -3.69
CA ARG A 227 -12.07 17.06 -4.97
C ARG A 227 -11.80 18.56 -4.87
N THR A 228 -12.05 19.13 -3.70
CA THR A 228 -11.99 20.58 -3.46
C THR A 228 -10.98 20.97 -2.40
N ASP A 229 -10.42 19.98 -1.69
CA ASP A 229 -9.58 20.13 -0.49
C ASP A 229 -10.26 20.93 0.64
N SER A 230 -11.61 20.97 0.64
CA SER A 230 -12.37 21.68 1.67
C SER A 230 -12.66 20.79 2.86
N VAL A 231 -12.54 21.36 4.06
CA VAL A 231 -12.80 20.69 5.34
C VAL A 231 -14.13 21.16 5.93
N TYR A 232 -14.91 20.22 6.45
CA TYR A 232 -16.18 20.49 7.13
C TYR A 232 -16.35 19.61 8.37
N THR A 233 -17.12 20.09 9.33
CA THR A 233 -17.42 19.32 10.56
C THR A 233 -18.51 18.27 10.25
N VAL A 234 -18.24 17.01 10.59
CA VAL A 234 -19.19 15.91 10.49
C VAL A 234 -19.91 15.69 11.83
N TYR A 235 -19.14 15.57 12.92
CA TYR A 235 -19.71 15.32 14.25
C TYR A 235 -18.86 15.98 15.34
N LYS A 236 -19.52 16.63 16.30
CA LYS A 236 -18.87 17.29 17.46
C LYS A 236 -18.76 16.33 18.63
N GLY A 237 -18.00 15.27 18.47
CA GLY A 237 -17.66 14.30 19.51
C GLY A 237 -16.25 14.51 20.06
N ASN A 238 -15.71 13.47 20.69
CA ASN A 238 -14.34 13.46 21.20
C ASN A 238 -13.64 12.17 20.74
N LEU A 239 -13.31 12.16 19.44
CA LEU A 239 -12.89 10.97 18.71
C LEU A 239 -11.37 10.81 18.66
N TRP A 240 -10.91 9.55 18.70
CA TRP A 240 -9.54 9.16 18.47
C TRP A 240 -9.47 7.98 17.53
N PHE A 241 -8.56 8.02 16.54
CA PHE A 241 -8.35 7.02 15.51
C PHE A 241 -9.62 6.58 14.77
N PRO A 242 -10.30 7.49 14.05
CA PRO A 242 -11.48 7.13 13.29
C PRO A 242 -11.14 6.09 12.20
N ALA A 243 -12.05 5.12 12.04
CA ALA A 243 -11.99 4.11 11.00
C ALA A 243 -13.36 4.03 10.29
N TYR A 244 -13.37 4.24 8.97
CA TYR A 244 -14.58 4.10 8.17
C TYR A 244 -14.84 2.63 7.83
N HIS A 245 -16.07 2.17 8.05
CA HIS A 245 -16.57 0.91 7.53
C HIS A 245 -18.10 0.96 7.38
N ASN A 246 -18.63 0.62 6.21
CA ASN A 246 -20.08 0.47 5.93
C ASN A 246 -20.98 1.61 6.45
N ASN A 247 -20.66 2.87 6.11
CA ASN A 247 -21.37 4.08 6.55
C ASN A 247 -21.30 4.38 8.05
N TYR A 248 -20.41 3.72 8.78
CA TYR A 248 -20.08 4.04 10.15
C TYR A 248 -18.64 4.55 10.27
N ILE A 249 -18.44 5.44 11.23
CA ILE A 249 -17.12 5.79 11.74
C ILE A 249 -16.95 5.15 13.12
N TYR A 250 -16.09 4.16 13.19
CA TYR A 250 -15.66 3.52 14.44
C TYR A 250 -14.55 4.35 15.05
N TYR A 251 -14.56 4.53 16.37
CA TYR A 251 -13.58 5.38 17.05
C TYR A 251 -13.47 5.08 18.53
N MET A 252 -12.36 5.47 19.14
CA MET A 252 -12.21 5.48 20.60
C MET A 252 -12.70 6.83 21.16
N ASP A 253 -13.62 6.81 22.13
CA ASP A 253 -14.15 8.01 22.79
C ASP A 253 -13.20 8.44 23.90
N VAL A 254 -12.45 9.51 23.66
CA VAL A 254 -11.47 10.08 24.61
C VAL A 254 -12.15 10.52 25.92
N SER A 255 -13.38 11.05 25.84
CA SER A 255 -14.14 11.51 27.02
C SER A 255 -14.54 10.39 27.98
N SER A 256 -14.58 9.16 27.47
CA SER A 256 -15.08 8.00 28.19
C SER A 256 -14.05 6.87 28.24
N ASN A 257 -12.84 7.24 28.67
CA ASN A 257 -11.74 6.31 28.89
C ASN A 257 -11.36 5.47 27.65
N TYR A 258 -11.45 6.08 26.43
CA TYR A 258 -11.12 5.41 25.16
C TYR A 258 -11.96 4.16 24.87
N ARG A 259 -13.20 4.11 25.36
CA ARG A 259 -14.14 3.04 25.00
C ARG A 259 -14.43 3.07 23.50
N LEU A 260 -14.73 1.94 22.89
CA LEU A 260 -15.03 1.88 21.46
C LEU A 260 -16.52 2.25 21.22
N CYS A 261 -16.69 3.16 20.25
CA CYS A 261 -17.99 3.63 19.77
C CYS A 261 -18.04 3.59 18.25
N ARG A 262 -19.25 3.67 17.67
CA ARG A 262 -19.45 3.97 16.25
C ARG A 262 -20.46 5.09 16.07
N TYR A 263 -20.22 5.93 15.07
CA TYR A 263 -21.10 7.00 14.62
C TYR A 263 -21.69 6.67 13.26
N SER A 264 -23.03 6.67 13.13
CA SER A 264 -23.71 6.46 11.85
C SER A 264 -23.67 7.74 11.02
N LEU A 265 -23.11 7.65 9.80
CA LEU A 265 -23.11 8.74 8.83
C LEU A 265 -24.50 8.93 8.15
N ILE A 266 -25.42 7.98 8.34
CA ILE A 266 -26.78 8.04 7.79
C ILE A 266 -27.71 8.71 8.79
N ASP A 267 -27.75 8.21 10.03
CA ASP A 267 -28.73 8.60 11.03
C ASP A 267 -28.20 9.65 12.01
N ASN A 268 -26.90 9.95 11.96
CA ASN A 268 -26.19 10.84 12.88
C ASN A 268 -26.32 10.39 14.35
N THR A 269 -26.35 9.08 14.60
CA THR A 269 -26.46 8.49 15.93
C THR A 269 -25.11 7.91 16.38
N VAL A 270 -24.92 7.86 17.71
CA VAL A 270 -23.74 7.23 18.34
C VAL A 270 -24.18 5.98 19.07
N GLU A 271 -23.44 4.91 18.87
CA GLU A 271 -23.62 3.65 19.60
C GLU A 271 -22.33 3.31 20.35
N ILE A 272 -22.49 2.88 21.61
CA ILE A 272 -21.39 2.39 22.45
C ILE A 272 -21.26 0.89 22.22
N LEU A 273 -20.08 0.44 21.75
CA LEU A 273 -19.85 -0.96 21.41
C LEU A 273 -19.25 -1.75 22.59
N THR A 274 -18.44 -1.12 23.43
CA THR A 274 -17.92 -1.72 24.66
C THR A 274 -17.63 -0.63 25.69
N THR A 275 -17.63 -1.00 26.98
CA THR A 275 -17.18 -0.14 28.08
C THR A 275 -15.71 -0.36 28.42
N ASP A 276 -15.05 -1.34 27.81
CA ASP A 276 -13.62 -1.57 27.97
C ASP A 276 -12.82 -0.35 27.53
N ARG A 277 -11.69 -0.09 28.20
CA ARG A 277 -10.67 0.78 27.66
C ARG A 277 -9.97 0.06 26.50
N VAL A 278 -9.89 0.72 25.37
CA VAL A 278 -9.29 0.18 24.14
C VAL A 278 -8.00 0.93 23.81
N ASP A 279 -6.93 0.21 23.51
CA ASP A 279 -5.65 0.80 23.09
C ASP A 279 -5.51 0.91 21.58
N THR A 280 -6.02 -0.08 20.86
CA THR A 280 -6.08 -0.13 19.39
C THR A 280 -7.20 -1.05 18.94
N PHE A 281 -7.69 -0.85 17.73
CA PHE A 281 -8.73 -1.69 17.13
C PHE A 281 -8.59 -1.76 15.61
N ASN A 282 -9.27 -2.73 15.02
CA ASN A 282 -9.47 -2.85 13.58
C ASN A 282 -10.88 -3.38 13.29
N VAL A 283 -11.46 -2.96 12.17
CA VAL A 283 -12.81 -3.33 11.76
C VAL A 283 -12.74 -4.09 10.45
N GLY A 284 -13.20 -5.34 10.48
CA GLY A 284 -13.39 -6.17 9.29
C GLY A 284 -14.86 -6.25 8.87
N ASP A 285 -15.16 -7.12 7.90
CA ASP A 285 -16.51 -7.25 7.36
C ASP A 285 -17.51 -7.86 8.34
N PHE A 286 -17.02 -8.64 9.31
CA PHE A 286 -17.86 -9.39 10.26
C PHE A 286 -17.59 -9.04 11.70
N PHE A 287 -16.35 -8.74 12.04
CA PHE A 287 -15.90 -8.56 13.40
C PHE A 287 -15.03 -7.32 13.57
N ILE A 288 -15.10 -6.77 14.76
CA ILE A 288 -14.16 -5.80 15.31
C ILE A 288 -13.15 -6.58 16.15
N TYR A 289 -11.87 -6.35 15.92
CA TYR A 289 -10.79 -6.82 16.79
C TYR A 289 -10.25 -5.64 17.56
N TYR A 290 -10.08 -5.77 18.89
CA TYR A 290 -9.56 -4.67 19.70
C TYR A 290 -8.71 -5.17 20.86
N GLN A 291 -7.69 -4.40 21.21
CA GLN A 291 -6.91 -4.63 22.43
C GLN A 291 -7.60 -3.99 23.63
N LYS A 292 -8.13 -4.84 24.50
CA LYS A 292 -8.65 -4.42 25.82
C LYS A 292 -7.47 -4.07 26.73
N ASN A 293 -7.44 -2.84 27.21
CA ASN A 293 -6.49 -2.41 28.23
C ASN A 293 -7.08 -2.69 29.62
N SER A 294 -6.47 -3.60 30.35
CA SER A 294 -6.82 -3.96 31.72
C SER A 294 -5.57 -4.32 32.48
N ALA A 295 -5.45 -3.88 33.72
CA ALA A 295 -4.32 -4.27 34.58
C ALA A 295 -4.39 -5.74 35.00
N GLU A 296 -5.60 -6.30 35.14
CA GLU A 296 -5.83 -7.64 35.64
C GLU A 296 -6.00 -8.67 34.52
N SER A 297 -6.65 -8.29 33.42
CA SER A 297 -7.01 -9.21 32.31
C SER A 297 -6.90 -8.50 30.95
N PRO A 298 -5.69 -8.07 30.54
CA PRO A 298 -5.48 -7.53 29.21
C PRO A 298 -5.69 -8.64 28.19
N ALA A 299 -6.35 -8.34 27.07
CA ALA A 299 -6.62 -9.34 26.04
C ALA A 299 -6.88 -8.70 24.67
N LEU A 300 -6.46 -9.38 23.62
CA LEU A 300 -6.99 -9.18 22.29
C LEU A 300 -8.41 -9.78 22.27
N MET A 301 -9.37 -8.95 21.92
CA MET A 301 -10.80 -9.30 21.89
C MET A 301 -11.32 -9.28 20.45
N ARG A 302 -12.39 -10.03 20.21
CA ARG A 302 -13.21 -9.99 19.00
C ARG A 302 -14.68 -9.82 19.38
N MET A 303 -15.45 -8.98 18.65
CA MET A 303 -16.88 -8.85 18.82
C MET A 303 -17.55 -8.59 17.46
N GLU A 304 -18.86 -8.76 17.37
CA GLU A 304 -19.63 -8.39 16.19
C GLU A 304 -19.64 -6.87 15.95
N LEU A 305 -20.01 -6.43 14.74
CA LEU A 305 -19.93 -5.01 14.37
C LEU A 305 -20.82 -4.10 15.23
N ASP A 306 -21.86 -4.65 15.85
CA ASP A 306 -22.77 -3.93 16.78
C ASP A 306 -22.31 -3.98 18.24
N GLY A 307 -21.17 -4.59 18.53
CA GLY A 307 -20.62 -4.74 19.87
C GLY A 307 -21.12 -5.99 20.62
N SER A 308 -21.98 -6.79 20.01
CA SER A 308 -22.49 -8.04 20.62
C SER A 308 -21.43 -9.16 20.58
N ASN A 309 -21.66 -10.18 21.40
CA ASN A 309 -20.88 -11.42 21.45
C ASN A 309 -19.36 -11.23 21.57
N PRO A 310 -18.86 -10.47 22.57
CA PRO A 310 -17.42 -10.30 22.75
C PRO A 310 -16.76 -11.61 23.19
N GLU A 311 -15.66 -11.97 22.53
CA GLU A 311 -14.87 -13.17 22.77
C GLU A 311 -13.39 -12.82 22.97
N VAL A 312 -12.70 -13.55 23.83
CA VAL A 312 -11.24 -13.46 23.97
C VAL A 312 -10.56 -14.20 22.82
N VAL A 313 -9.75 -13.47 22.05
CA VAL A 313 -8.90 -14.06 21.02
C VAL A 313 -7.60 -14.60 21.62
N ALA A 314 -6.94 -13.77 22.44
CA ALA A 314 -5.71 -14.15 23.14
C ALA A 314 -5.53 -13.28 24.39
N GLU A 315 -5.13 -13.88 25.50
CA GLU A 315 -4.77 -13.17 26.73
C GLU A 315 -3.43 -12.45 26.58
N GLY A 316 -3.29 -11.25 27.12
CA GLY A 316 -2.09 -10.43 27.06
C GLY A 316 -2.27 -9.13 26.25
N ASN A 317 -1.15 -8.48 25.96
CA ASN A 317 -1.14 -7.22 25.21
C ASN A 317 -0.66 -7.47 23.78
N TYR A 318 -1.46 -7.05 22.81
CA TYR A 318 -1.20 -7.21 21.39
C TYR A 318 -1.31 -5.88 20.63
N THR A 319 -0.65 -5.81 19.49
CA THR A 319 -0.59 -4.63 18.62
C THR A 319 -0.55 -5.05 17.15
N ASN A 320 -0.51 -4.06 16.24
CA ASN A 320 -0.42 -4.29 14.81
C ASN A 320 -1.55 -5.19 14.26
N ILE A 321 -2.77 -4.99 14.74
CA ILE A 321 -3.94 -5.77 14.33
C ILE A 321 -4.27 -5.46 12.86
N ASN A 322 -3.86 -6.30 11.93
CA ASN A 322 -4.13 -6.16 10.50
C ASN A 322 -5.07 -7.25 10.03
N LEU A 323 -6.08 -6.89 9.25
CA LEU A 323 -7.11 -7.79 8.76
C LEU A 323 -6.97 -8.01 7.25
N THR A 324 -7.17 -9.26 6.84
CA THR A 324 -7.38 -9.68 5.46
C THR A 324 -8.74 -10.37 5.37
N SER A 325 -9.12 -10.80 4.18
CA SER A 325 -10.36 -11.58 3.99
C SER A 325 -10.35 -12.92 4.73
N SER A 326 -9.17 -13.47 5.04
CA SER A 326 -9.01 -14.82 5.64
C SER A 326 -8.58 -14.78 7.09
N TYR A 327 -7.70 -13.85 7.47
CA TYR A 327 -7.04 -13.85 8.78
C TYR A 327 -6.94 -12.46 9.40
N ALA A 328 -6.98 -12.44 10.74
CA ALA A 328 -6.51 -11.34 11.57
C ALA A 328 -5.07 -11.64 12.00
N TYR A 329 -4.13 -10.76 11.64
CA TYR A 329 -2.70 -10.84 12.00
C TYR A 329 -2.40 -9.84 13.11
N PHE A 330 -1.56 -10.22 14.06
CA PHE A 330 -1.18 -9.38 15.20
C PHE A 330 0.14 -9.82 15.84
N ASN A 331 0.75 -8.94 16.65
CA ASN A 331 1.98 -9.21 17.37
C ASN A 331 1.77 -9.01 18.88
N ALA A 332 2.57 -9.68 19.70
CA ALA A 332 2.70 -9.30 21.10
C ALA A 332 3.29 -7.86 21.19
N PHE A 333 2.83 -7.10 22.16
CA PHE A 333 3.27 -5.72 22.35
C PHE A 333 4.79 -5.64 22.59
N GLY A 334 5.46 -4.82 21.81
CA GLY A 334 6.92 -4.63 21.88
C GLY A 334 7.74 -5.67 21.13
N GLU A 335 7.10 -6.62 20.44
CA GLU A 335 7.75 -7.67 19.66
C GLU A 335 7.34 -7.60 18.19
N ASP A 336 8.30 -7.74 17.27
CA ASP A 336 8.01 -7.82 15.83
C ASP A 336 7.67 -9.27 15.42
N THR A 337 8.21 -10.26 16.14
CA THR A 337 8.02 -11.70 15.89
C THR A 337 7.87 -12.48 17.21
N PRO A 338 7.05 -13.55 17.24
CA PRO A 338 6.28 -14.09 16.14
C PRO A 338 5.09 -13.20 15.75
N VAL A 339 4.72 -13.22 14.48
CA VAL A 339 3.41 -12.75 14.04
C VAL A 339 2.42 -13.87 14.29
N TYR A 340 1.35 -13.57 15.02
CA TYR A 340 0.24 -14.49 15.24
C TYR A 340 -0.88 -14.23 14.24
N ARG A 341 -1.71 -15.25 14.01
CA ARG A 341 -2.94 -15.11 13.24
C ARG A 341 -4.08 -15.96 13.78
N THR A 342 -5.29 -15.53 13.48
CA THR A 342 -6.52 -16.31 13.69
C THR A 342 -7.44 -16.15 12.49
N PRO A 343 -8.22 -17.17 12.08
CA PRO A 343 -9.22 -17.01 11.04
C PRO A 343 -10.22 -15.89 11.38
N VAL A 344 -10.64 -15.11 10.37
CA VAL A 344 -11.69 -14.09 10.55
C VAL A 344 -13.09 -14.70 10.58
N TYR A 345 -13.23 -15.96 10.18
CA TYR A 345 -14.48 -16.74 10.24
C TYR A 345 -14.39 -17.92 11.18
N GLY A 346 -15.52 -18.30 11.74
CA GLY A 346 -15.64 -19.49 12.57
C GLY A 346 -14.92 -19.37 13.91
N ASN A 347 -14.40 -20.49 14.40
CA ASN A 347 -13.78 -20.56 15.72
C ASN A 347 -12.45 -19.82 15.78
N ILE A 348 -12.18 -19.18 16.89
CA ILE A 348 -10.88 -18.61 17.20
C ILE A 348 -9.85 -19.73 17.26
N ASN A 349 -8.77 -19.60 16.50
CA ASN A 349 -7.65 -20.53 16.48
C ASN A 349 -6.35 -19.76 16.25
N VAL A 350 -5.73 -19.32 17.35
CA VAL A 350 -4.50 -18.53 17.30
C VAL A 350 -3.30 -19.43 17.05
N THR A 351 -2.59 -19.16 15.97
CA THR A 351 -1.37 -19.86 15.57
C THR A 351 -0.32 -18.89 15.07
N PRO A 352 0.98 -19.21 15.14
CA PRO A 352 2.02 -18.42 14.48
C PRO A 352 1.81 -18.40 12.96
N PHE A 353 2.15 -17.26 12.33
CA PHE A 353 2.16 -17.11 10.88
C PHE A 353 3.48 -17.62 10.30
N THR A 354 3.61 -18.94 10.14
CA THR A 354 4.85 -19.60 9.72
C THR A 354 5.13 -19.54 8.22
N ALA A 355 4.11 -19.26 7.40
CA ALA A 355 4.30 -19.16 5.94
C ALA A 355 5.31 -18.07 5.53
N ALA A 356 5.52 -17.06 6.38
CA ALA A 356 6.45 -15.96 6.15
C ALA A 356 7.87 -16.21 6.66
N GLU A 357 8.13 -17.31 7.33
CA GLU A 357 9.47 -17.67 7.87
C GLU A 357 10.43 -18.21 6.81
N GLN A 358 9.98 -18.40 5.57
CA GLN A 358 10.72 -19.04 4.46
C GLN A 358 11.72 -18.12 3.78
#